data_50178787f4c66ca4f8bdc45890ada380
#
_entry.id   50178787f4c66ca4f8bdc45890ada380
#
_cell.length_a   1.000
_cell.length_b   1.000
_cell.length_c   1.000
_cell.angle_alpha   90.00
_cell.angle_beta   90.00
_cell.angle_gamma   90.00
#
_symmetry.space_group_name_H-M   'P 1'
#
loop_
_entity.id
_entity.type
_entity.pdbx_description
1 polymer ?
#
loop_
_entity_poly.entity_id
_entity_poly.type
_entity_poly.pdbx_seq_one_letter_code
_entity_poly.pdbx_strand_id
1 'polypeptide(L)'
;MNKTKKIDVIIPTYHPDEKLERCLRMLKRQTIQPQRILLINTEEEFFHSKVFPTLKQGEIVHITKPEFDHGGTRNQAARMCDGEIMILLTQDAIPADEYLIENLLKPFEDEEVCAAYGRQMADKKDNPIEAYTRIFNYPKESRIKSKKDLPELGIKTFLCSNVCAAYRKSEYDVLGGFPLHTIFNEDMIFASHLIEEGKKIAYVADAKVWHWHNYTAKEQLKRNFDLAVSQVDAGGLFTKVKSESEGIRLVKMTLLHFIKKGQFYYIPKIITQNGAKYIGYRLGKSYKKLPKKWILKISLNPWYWK
;
A
#
# COMPACT_ATOMS: atom_id res chain seq x y z
N MET A 1 -8.28 33.33 4.19
CA MET A 1 -7.86 32.36 5.22
C MET A 1 -8.12 30.96 4.66
N ASN A 2 -7.08 30.23 4.29
CA ASN A 2 -7.26 28.84 3.88
C ASN A 2 -7.83 28.05 5.07
N LYS A 3 -9.06 27.57 4.93
CA LYS A 3 -9.67 26.64 5.91
C LYS A 3 -8.73 25.44 6.03
N THR A 4 -8.18 25.21 7.20
CA THR A 4 -7.38 24.00 7.45
C THR A 4 -8.27 22.78 7.21
N LYS A 5 -7.97 21.98 6.20
CA LYS A 5 -8.74 20.77 5.89
C LYS A 5 -8.73 19.85 7.12
N LYS A 6 -9.88 19.31 7.48
CA LYS A 6 -9.98 18.29 8.54
C LYS A 6 -9.41 16.95 8.01
N ILE A 7 -8.54 16.34 8.80
CA ILE A 7 -7.77 15.16 8.40
C ILE A 7 -7.94 14.07 9.44
N ASP A 8 -8.29 12.87 8.99
CA ASP A 8 -8.25 11.66 9.80
C ASP A 8 -7.14 10.72 9.30
N VAL A 9 -6.42 10.12 10.23
CA VAL A 9 -5.41 9.09 9.95
C VAL A 9 -5.93 7.74 10.39
N ILE A 10 -5.91 6.75 9.51
CA ILE A 10 -6.38 5.38 9.74
C ILE A 10 -5.18 4.43 9.68
N ILE A 11 -5.01 3.60 10.71
CA ILE A 11 -3.92 2.61 10.78
C ILE A 11 -4.49 1.26 11.21
N PRO A 12 -4.74 0.32 10.26
CA PRO A 12 -5.01 -1.06 10.62
C PRO A 12 -3.78 -1.69 11.29
N THR A 13 -4.00 -2.39 12.40
CA THR A 13 -2.93 -3.01 13.18
C THR A 13 -3.22 -4.48 13.48
N TYR A 14 -2.14 -5.28 13.49
CA TYR A 14 -2.16 -6.68 13.91
C TYR A 14 -0.78 -7.06 14.45
N HIS A 15 -0.71 -7.58 15.67
CA HIS A 15 0.57 -7.83 16.37
C HIS A 15 1.54 -6.63 16.25
N PRO A 16 1.13 -5.43 16.72
CA PRO A 16 1.96 -4.23 16.58
C PRO A 16 3.30 -4.41 17.31
N ASP A 17 4.34 -3.85 16.69
CA ASP A 17 5.71 -3.88 17.17
C ASP A 17 6.29 -2.46 17.37
N GLU A 18 7.60 -2.36 17.61
CA GLU A 18 8.32 -1.08 17.74
C GLU A 18 8.14 -0.15 16.53
N LYS A 19 7.79 -0.66 15.35
CA LYS A 19 7.54 0.20 14.17
C LYS A 19 6.27 1.02 14.34
N LEU A 20 5.20 0.45 14.92
CA LEU A 20 4.01 1.22 15.26
C LEU A 20 4.35 2.34 16.24
N GLU A 21 5.11 2.03 17.30
CA GLU A 21 5.55 3.04 18.28
C GLU A 21 6.30 4.20 17.62
N ARG A 22 7.20 3.90 16.69
CA ARG A 22 7.93 4.91 15.90
C ARG A 22 7.01 5.69 14.97
N CYS A 23 6.07 5.03 14.30
CA CYS A 23 5.08 5.67 13.45
C CYS A 23 4.25 6.69 14.26
N LEU A 24 3.70 6.28 15.40
CA LEU A 24 2.90 7.15 16.27
C LEU A 24 3.71 8.33 16.83
N ARG A 25 4.99 8.12 17.25
CA ARG A 25 5.88 9.20 17.65
C ARG A 25 6.09 10.24 16.54
N MET A 26 6.24 9.77 15.30
CA MET A 26 6.43 10.68 14.15
C MET A 26 5.13 11.39 13.76
N LEU A 27 3.97 10.77 13.94
CA LEU A 27 2.67 11.41 13.72
C LEU A 27 2.44 12.56 14.72
N LYS A 28 2.85 12.41 15.99
CA LYS A 28 2.81 13.50 16.99
C LYS A 28 3.66 14.73 16.59
N ARG A 29 4.65 14.54 15.74
CA ARG A 29 5.61 15.59 15.35
C ARG A 29 5.25 16.27 14.03
N GLN A 30 4.17 15.85 13.36
CA GLN A 30 3.80 16.42 12.08
C GLN A 30 3.47 17.92 12.19
N THR A 31 3.87 18.70 11.17
CA THR A 31 3.57 20.14 11.07
C THR A 31 2.07 20.41 10.98
N ILE A 32 1.34 19.52 10.31
CA ILE A 32 -0.12 19.50 10.27
C ILE A 32 -0.60 18.33 11.11
N GLN A 33 -1.30 18.61 12.20
CA GLN A 33 -1.84 17.56 13.08
C GLN A 33 -3.18 17.05 12.55
N PRO A 34 -3.37 15.72 12.50
CA PRO A 34 -4.69 15.18 12.21
C PRO A 34 -5.64 15.46 13.38
N GLN A 35 -6.93 15.61 13.08
CA GLN A 35 -7.96 15.73 14.11
C GLN A 35 -8.21 14.41 14.83
N ARG A 36 -7.95 13.27 14.15
CA ARG A 36 -8.13 11.91 14.65
C ARG A 36 -7.01 11.00 14.14
N ILE A 37 -6.57 10.07 14.99
CA ILE A 37 -5.73 8.93 14.63
C ILE A 37 -6.49 7.68 15.07
N LEU A 38 -7.11 7.00 14.10
CA LEU A 38 -7.95 5.83 14.33
C LEU A 38 -7.17 4.55 14.07
N LEU A 39 -6.96 3.75 15.10
CA LEU A 39 -6.41 2.40 14.98
C LEU A 39 -7.55 1.39 14.86
N ILE A 40 -7.49 0.50 13.88
CA ILE A 40 -8.33 -0.69 13.82
C ILE A 40 -7.44 -1.89 14.12
N ASN A 41 -7.49 -2.32 15.37
CA ASN A 41 -6.62 -3.38 15.85
C ASN A 41 -7.28 -4.74 15.80
N THR A 42 -6.65 -5.67 15.13
CA THR A 42 -7.08 -7.06 15.08
C THR A 42 -6.52 -7.81 16.29
N GLU A 43 -7.42 -8.45 17.08
CA GLU A 43 -7.15 -9.17 18.34
C GLU A 43 -6.61 -8.23 19.44
N GLU A 44 -7.49 -7.85 20.36
CA GLU A 44 -7.21 -6.92 21.45
C GLU A 44 -6.00 -7.36 22.31
N GLU A 45 -5.90 -8.66 22.57
CA GLU A 45 -4.86 -9.26 23.42
C GLU A 45 -3.43 -9.00 22.94
N PHE A 46 -3.25 -8.73 21.62
CA PHE A 46 -1.94 -8.44 21.03
C PHE A 46 -1.61 -6.95 20.98
N PHE A 47 -2.53 -6.08 21.42
CA PHE A 47 -2.28 -4.64 21.36
C PHE A 47 -1.53 -4.15 22.59
N HIS A 48 -0.30 -3.74 22.39
CA HIS A 48 0.53 -3.11 23.41
C HIS A 48 1.19 -1.87 22.83
N SER A 49 0.90 -0.69 23.38
CA SER A 49 1.54 0.57 22.97
C SER A 49 1.77 1.49 24.15
N LYS A 50 2.98 2.06 24.24
CA LYS A 50 3.33 3.11 25.21
C LYS A 50 3.05 4.50 24.69
N VAL A 51 3.06 4.70 23.36
CA VAL A 51 2.86 6.00 22.72
C VAL A 51 1.38 6.28 22.51
N PHE A 52 0.59 5.28 22.12
CA PHE A 52 -0.83 5.46 21.79
C PHE A 52 -1.63 6.16 22.91
N PRO A 53 -1.52 5.78 24.20
CA PRO A 53 -2.23 6.47 25.30
C PRO A 53 -1.85 7.95 25.48
N THR A 54 -0.74 8.40 24.87
CA THR A 54 -0.29 9.79 24.90
C THR A 54 -0.83 10.64 23.74
N LEU A 55 -1.61 10.05 22.84
CA LEU A 55 -2.23 10.73 21.70
C LEU A 55 -3.60 11.27 22.13
N LYS A 56 -3.75 12.58 22.20
CA LYS A 56 -5.03 13.22 22.57
C LYS A 56 -6.14 12.93 21.56
N GLN A 57 -5.78 12.77 20.28
CA GLN A 57 -6.68 12.47 19.16
C GLN A 57 -6.68 10.98 18.77
N GLY A 58 -6.15 10.12 19.62
CA GLY A 58 -6.07 8.68 19.39
C GLY A 58 -7.39 7.97 19.71
N GLU A 59 -7.92 7.21 18.79
CA GLU A 59 -9.06 6.30 18.96
C GLU A 59 -8.67 4.90 18.52
N ILE A 60 -9.15 3.88 19.19
CA ILE A 60 -8.91 2.47 18.83
C ILE A 60 -10.19 1.68 18.83
N VAL A 61 -10.34 0.85 17.81
CA VAL A 61 -11.39 -0.16 17.70
C VAL A 61 -10.74 -1.51 17.59
N HIS A 62 -11.14 -2.44 18.42
CA HIS A 62 -10.70 -3.82 18.35
C HIS A 62 -11.67 -4.65 17.53
N ILE A 63 -11.14 -5.47 16.64
CA ILE A 63 -11.87 -6.45 15.84
C ILE A 63 -11.23 -7.82 16.02
N THR A 64 -11.98 -8.87 15.76
CA THR A 64 -11.45 -10.24 15.75
C THR A 64 -10.85 -10.58 14.39
N LYS A 65 -9.99 -11.60 14.34
CA LYS A 65 -9.37 -12.04 13.09
C LYS A 65 -10.37 -12.50 12.01
N PRO A 66 -11.50 -13.15 12.33
CA PRO A 66 -12.54 -13.44 11.35
C PRO A 66 -13.23 -12.20 10.77
N GLU A 67 -13.28 -11.09 11.51
CA GLU A 67 -13.87 -9.82 11.04
C GLU A 67 -12.94 -9.04 10.12
N PHE A 68 -11.65 -9.36 10.13
CA PHE A 68 -10.67 -8.65 9.32
C PHE A 68 -10.85 -8.96 7.83
N ASP A 69 -11.02 -7.90 7.05
CA ASP A 69 -10.97 -7.89 5.59
C ASP A 69 -10.17 -6.67 5.12
N HIS A 70 -9.32 -6.83 4.10
CA HIS A 70 -8.45 -5.74 3.66
C HIS A 70 -9.20 -4.48 3.24
N GLY A 71 -10.26 -4.62 2.45
CA GLY A 71 -11.12 -3.50 2.05
C GLY A 71 -12.16 -3.17 3.12
N GLY A 72 -12.83 -4.18 3.67
CA GLY A 72 -13.91 -4.04 4.65
C GLY A 72 -13.50 -3.31 5.92
N THR A 73 -12.36 -3.68 6.51
CA THR A 73 -11.80 -3.04 7.71
C THR A 73 -11.48 -1.56 7.47
N ARG A 74 -10.91 -1.23 6.30
CA ARG A 74 -10.65 0.17 5.93
C ARG A 74 -11.92 0.95 5.64
N ASN A 75 -12.94 0.32 5.04
CA ASN A 75 -14.26 0.93 4.85
C ASN A 75 -14.96 1.18 6.18
N GLN A 76 -14.84 0.27 7.15
CA GLN A 76 -15.36 0.47 8.50
C GLN A 76 -14.74 1.71 9.14
N ALA A 77 -13.42 1.83 9.10
CA ALA A 77 -12.69 2.99 9.59
C ALA A 77 -13.07 4.27 8.84
N ALA A 78 -13.19 4.21 7.50
CA ALA A 78 -13.57 5.36 6.69
C ALA A 78 -14.97 5.89 7.03
N ARG A 79 -15.93 5.02 7.40
CA ARG A 79 -17.27 5.43 7.87
C ARG A 79 -17.26 6.14 9.23
N MET A 80 -16.23 5.91 10.04
CA MET A 80 -16.06 6.59 11.33
C MET A 80 -15.38 7.96 11.17
N CYS A 81 -14.77 8.23 10.00
CA CYS A 81 -14.07 9.47 9.70
C CYS A 81 -15.04 10.54 9.18
N ASP A 82 -14.88 11.77 9.65
CA ASP A 82 -15.61 12.97 9.24
C ASP A 82 -14.68 14.05 8.65
N GLY A 83 -13.41 13.74 8.48
CA GLY A 83 -12.43 14.59 7.83
C GLY A 83 -12.66 14.71 6.32
N GLU A 84 -12.28 15.84 5.73
CA GLU A 84 -12.31 16.06 4.27
C GLU A 84 -11.31 15.16 3.54
N ILE A 85 -10.19 14.87 4.21
CA ILE A 85 -9.14 13.98 3.73
C ILE A 85 -8.90 12.90 4.78
N MET A 86 -8.91 11.65 4.35
CA MET A 86 -8.47 10.53 5.16
C MET A 86 -7.11 10.01 4.66
N ILE A 87 -6.20 9.76 5.59
CA ILE A 87 -4.86 9.23 5.32
C ILE A 87 -4.81 7.81 5.86
N LEU A 88 -4.44 6.88 5.00
CA LEU A 88 -4.19 5.49 5.35
C LEU A 88 -2.68 5.27 5.49
N LEU A 89 -2.29 4.66 6.60
CA LEU A 89 -0.93 4.18 6.84
C LEU A 89 -0.98 2.71 7.26
N THR A 90 0.03 1.93 6.90
CA THR A 90 0.27 0.65 7.56
C THR A 90 1.03 0.87 8.87
N GLN A 91 0.86 -0.03 9.85
CA GLN A 91 1.48 0.10 11.17
C GLN A 91 3.01 0.22 11.16
N ASP A 92 3.64 -0.18 10.08
CA ASP A 92 5.09 -0.19 9.85
C ASP A 92 5.57 0.86 8.84
N ALA A 93 4.68 1.76 8.41
CA ALA A 93 5.02 2.92 7.58
C ALA A 93 5.42 4.09 8.46
N ILE A 94 6.72 4.27 8.69
CA ILE A 94 7.24 5.30 9.60
C ILE A 94 7.47 6.59 8.81
N PRO A 95 6.79 7.71 9.12
CA PRO A 95 7.09 9.01 8.51
C PRO A 95 8.59 9.34 8.62
N ALA A 96 9.20 9.78 7.54
CA ALA A 96 10.64 10.06 7.50
C ALA A 96 10.98 11.40 8.17
N ASP A 97 10.03 12.31 8.15
CA ASP A 97 10.14 13.66 8.71
C ASP A 97 8.78 14.19 9.18
N GLU A 98 8.74 15.42 9.68
CA GLU A 98 7.54 16.09 10.16
C GLU A 98 6.61 16.65 9.08
N TYR A 99 6.96 16.54 7.80
CA TYR A 99 6.25 17.13 6.66
C TYR A 99 5.40 16.13 5.88
N LEU A 100 5.27 14.88 6.33
CA LEU A 100 4.54 13.84 5.59
C LEU A 100 3.12 14.27 5.26
N ILE A 101 2.34 14.69 6.26
CA ILE A 101 0.93 15.07 6.09
C ILE A 101 0.84 16.32 5.22
N GLU A 102 1.63 17.35 5.51
CA GLU A 102 1.66 18.57 4.71
C GLU A 102 1.92 18.29 3.23
N ASN A 103 2.93 17.46 2.94
CA ASN A 103 3.28 17.12 1.56
C ASN A 103 2.19 16.30 0.88
N LEU A 104 1.53 15.35 1.57
CA LEU A 104 0.41 14.58 1.02
C LEU A 104 -0.80 15.46 0.67
N LEU A 105 -0.99 16.57 1.36
CA LEU A 105 -2.15 17.45 1.16
C LEU A 105 -1.99 18.39 -0.05
N LYS A 106 -0.76 18.75 -0.43
CA LYS A 106 -0.51 19.71 -1.52
C LYS A 106 -1.26 19.41 -2.82
N PRO A 107 -1.28 18.15 -3.33
CA PRO A 107 -1.98 17.86 -4.57
C PRO A 107 -3.50 18.07 -4.52
N PHE A 108 -4.11 18.04 -3.34
CA PHE A 108 -5.56 18.24 -3.19
C PHE A 108 -6.01 19.71 -3.31
N GLU A 109 -5.12 20.63 -3.66
CA GLU A 109 -5.47 21.95 -4.16
C GLU A 109 -6.11 21.86 -5.55
N ASP A 110 -5.75 20.87 -6.37
CA ASP A 110 -6.47 20.47 -7.58
C ASP A 110 -7.67 19.60 -7.17
N GLU A 111 -8.89 20.08 -7.45
CA GLU A 111 -10.13 19.37 -7.09
C GLU A 111 -10.31 18.04 -7.83
N GLU A 112 -9.66 17.87 -8.99
CA GLU A 112 -9.68 16.61 -9.74
C GLU A 112 -8.75 15.54 -9.11
N VAL A 113 -7.82 15.94 -8.22
CA VAL A 113 -6.99 14.99 -7.48
C VAL A 113 -7.81 14.43 -6.31
N CYS A 114 -8.13 13.14 -6.40
CA CYS A 114 -8.96 12.44 -5.44
C CYS A 114 -8.20 11.43 -4.57
N ALA A 115 -6.97 11.09 -4.97
CA ALA A 115 -6.05 10.29 -4.17
C ALA A 115 -4.61 10.79 -4.33
N ALA A 116 -3.82 10.63 -3.26
CA ALA A 116 -2.38 10.89 -3.28
C ALA A 116 -1.66 9.78 -2.51
N TYR A 117 -0.42 9.43 -2.89
CA TYR A 117 0.37 8.46 -2.15
C TYR A 117 1.83 8.87 -2.04
N GLY A 118 2.44 8.48 -0.93
CA GLY A 118 3.79 8.85 -0.57
C GLY A 118 4.86 7.90 -1.12
N ARG A 119 6.09 8.38 -1.00
CA ARG A 119 7.30 7.66 -1.37
C ARG A 119 7.70 6.68 -0.29
N GLN A 120 7.72 5.40 -0.63
CA GLN A 120 8.24 4.36 0.25
C GLN A 120 9.75 4.23 0.07
N MET A 121 10.47 4.22 1.20
CA MET A 121 11.93 4.05 1.24
C MET A 121 12.28 2.80 2.03
N ALA A 122 13.45 2.21 1.73
CA ALA A 122 14.01 1.09 2.47
C ALA A 122 15.47 1.36 2.82
N ASP A 123 15.92 0.83 3.95
CA ASP A 123 17.33 0.93 4.34
C ASP A 123 18.18 0.05 3.42
N LYS A 124 19.18 0.68 2.80
CA LYS A 124 20.13 0.01 1.90
C LYS A 124 21.03 -0.98 2.65
N LYS A 125 21.28 -0.75 3.94
CA LYS A 125 22.13 -1.62 4.75
C LYS A 125 21.42 -2.92 5.09
N ASP A 126 20.09 -2.84 5.35
CA ASP A 126 19.30 -4.02 5.71
C ASP A 126 18.98 -4.89 4.50
N ASN A 127 18.50 -4.28 3.41
CA ASN A 127 18.11 -5.00 2.19
C ASN A 127 18.38 -4.19 0.93
N PRO A 128 19.57 -4.30 0.33
CA PRO A 128 19.93 -3.54 -0.87
C PRO A 128 19.03 -3.82 -2.07
N ILE A 129 18.53 -5.07 -2.23
CA ILE A 129 17.63 -5.46 -3.34
C ILE A 129 16.28 -4.76 -3.17
N GLU A 130 15.72 -4.78 -1.97
CA GLU A 130 14.46 -4.11 -1.69
C GLU A 130 14.60 -2.58 -1.79
N ALA A 131 15.72 -2.04 -1.30
CA ALA A 131 16.03 -0.61 -1.45
C ALA A 131 16.05 -0.17 -2.91
N TYR A 132 16.65 -0.98 -3.80
CA TYR A 132 16.63 -0.71 -5.23
C TYR A 132 15.21 -0.83 -5.81
N THR A 133 14.44 -1.83 -5.38
CA THR A 133 13.03 -1.99 -5.77
C THR A 133 12.19 -0.76 -5.40
N ARG A 134 12.42 -0.18 -4.20
CA ARG A 134 11.75 1.06 -3.78
C ARG A 134 12.17 2.24 -4.67
N ILE A 135 13.45 2.40 -4.97
CA ILE A 135 13.92 3.46 -5.87
C ILE A 135 13.28 3.35 -7.26
N PHE A 136 13.13 2.13 -7.79
CA PHE A 136 12.51 1.88 -9.09
C PHE A 136 11.02 2.22 -9.12
N ASN A 137 10.27 1.86 -8.06
CA ASN A 137 8.84 2.06 -8.00
C ASN A 137 8.42 3.44 -7.49
N TYR A 138 9.29 4.09 -6.71
CA TYR A 138 9.06 5.37 -6.05
C TYR A 138 10.20 6.34 -6.39
N PRO A 139 10.20 6.93 -7.59
CA PRO A 139 11.24 7.86 -8.06
C PRO A 139 11.29 9.14 -7.21
N LYS A 140 12.29 9.99 -7.46
CA LYS A 140 12.46 11.25 -6.72
C LYS A 140 11.53 12.37 -7.18
N GLU A 141 10.89 12.20 -8.33
CA GLU A 141 10.03 13.20 -8.95
C GLU A 141 8.56 12.84 -8.71
N SER A 142 7.78 13.81 -8.24
CA SER A 142 6.34 13.70 -8.09
C SER A 142 5.64 13.67 -9.46
N ARG A 143 4.48 13.03 -9.55
CA ARG A 143 3.70 12.96 -10.78
C ARG A 143 2.21 12.89 -10.47
N ILE A 144 1.40 13.70 -11.15
CA ILE A 144 -0.05 13.54 -11.20
C ILE A 144 -0.37 12.60 -12.37
N LYS A 145 -1.20 11.61 -12.12
CA LYS A 145 -1.58 10.56 -13.08
C LYS A 145 -3.07 10.63 -13.36
N SER A 146 -3.43 10.39 -14.61
CA SER A 146 -4.79 10.38 -15.13
C SER A 146 -4.99 9.25 -16.15
N LYS A 147 -6.17 9.11 -16.70
CA LYS A 147 -6.47 8.12 -17.76
C LYS A 147 -5.57 8.29 -19.00
N LYS A 148 -5.07 9.51 -19.25
CA LYS A 148 -4.16 9.81 -20.38
C LYS A 148 -2.79 9.15 -20.24
N ASP A 149 -2.40 8.78 -19.01
CA ASP A 149 -1.11 8.16 -18.72
C ASP A 149 -1.10 6.64 -18.95
N LEU A 150 -2.25 6.01 -19.21
CA LEU A 150 -2.35 4.56 -19.42
C LEU A 150 -1.43 4.01 -20.51
N PRO A 151 -1.27 4.65 -21.69
CA PRO A 151 -0.38 4.13 -22.73
C PRO A 151 1.09 4.11 -22.30
N GLU A 152 1.52 5.06 -21.47
CA GLU A 152 2.91 5.19 -21.00
C GLU A 152 3.18 4.35 -19.75
N LEU A 153 2.31 4.49 -18.74
CA LEU A 153 2.54 3.93 -17.40
C LEU A 153 1.94 2.52 -17.22
N GLY A 154 1.03 2.11 -18.09
CA GLY A 154 0.35 0.83 -17.94
C GLY A 154 -0.30 0.68 -16.57
N ILE A 155 -0.03 -0.46 -15.90
CA ILE A 155 -0.57 -0.77 -14.56
C ILE A 155 -0.15 0.25 -13.49
N LYS A 156 0.97 0.95 -13.67
CA LYS A 156 1.43 1.97 -12.72
C LYS A 156 0.54 3.20 -12.67
N THR A 157 -0.33 3.41 -13.66
CA THR A 157 -1.35 4.47 -13.61
C THR A 157 -2.23 4.31 -12.38
N PHE A 158 -2.55 3.08 -11.98
CA PHE A 158 -3.40 2.77 -10.82
C PHE A 158 -2.64 2.61 -9.50
N LEU A 159 -1.31 2.74 -9.51
CA LEU A 159 -0.54 2.61 -8.29
C LEU A 159 -0.94 3.71 -7.30
N CYS A 160 -1.55 3.30 -6.20
CA CYS A 160 -1.87 4.15 -5.04
C CYS A 160 -1.79 3.23 -3.82
N SER A 161 -0.71 3.31 -3.05
CA SER A 161 -0.45 2.31 -2.02
C SER A 161 -0.90 2.75 -0.65
N ASN A 162 -1.82 1.99 -0.03
CA ASN A 162 -2.31 2.19 1.34
C ASN A 162 -1.22 2.05 2.42
N VAL A 163 0.00 1.72 2.05
CA VAL A 163 1.14 1.88 2.95
C VAL A 163 1.26 3.34 3.41
N CYS A 164 1.00 4.29 2.50
CA CYS A 164 0.92 5.71 2.80
C CYS A 164 0.13 6.40 1.68
N ALA A 165 -1.18 6.55 1.87
CA ALA A 165 -2.07 7.15 0.88
C ALA A 165 -3.09 8.08 1.53
N ALA A 166 -3.47 9.13 0.82
CA ALA A 166 -4.51 10.07 1.22
C ALA A 166 -5.64 10.03 0.18
N TYR A 167 -6.87 10.16 0.63
CA TYR A 167 -8.06 10.12 -0.20
C TYR A 167 -9.00 11.27 0.14
N ARG A 168 -9.59 11.90 -0.89
CA ARG A 168 -10.70 12.83 -0.73
C ARG A 168 -11.93 12.03 -0.28
N LYS A 169 -12.41 12.28 0.95
CA LYS A 169 -13.48 11.49 1.59
C LYS A 169 -14.76 11.49 0.77
N SER A 170 -15.16 12.64 0.22
CA SER A 170 -16.37 12.75 -0.61
C SER A 170 -16.32 11.84 -1.85
N GLU A 171 -15.22 11.81 -2.57
CA GLU A 171 -15.07 10.94 -3.75
C GLU A 171 -14.96 9.46 -3.36
N TYR A 172 -14.32 9.18 -2.22
CA TYR A 172 -14.26 7.83 -1.68
C TYR A 172 -15.65 7.27 -1.39
N ASP A 173 -16.52 8.07 -0.77
CA ASP A 173 -17.87 7.68 -0.44
C ASP A 173 -18.76 7.53 -1.69
N VAL A 174 -18.66 8.45 -2.64
CA VAL A 174 -19.41 8.39 -3.92
C VAL A 174 -19.11 7.12 -4.70
N LEU A 175 -17.85 6.69 -4.71
CA LEU A 175 -17.41 5.48 -5.41
C LEU A 175 -17.58 4.19 -4.60
N GLY A 176 -18.18 4.26 -3.40
CA GLY A 176 -18.48 3.10 -2.56
C GLY A 176 -17.30 2.53 -1.77
N GLY A 177 -16.15 3.22 -1.78
CA GLY A 177 -14.96 2.85 -1.04
C GLY A 177 -14.17 1.67 -1.63
N PHE A 178 -13.36 1.03 -0.81
CA PHE A 178 -12.56 -0.14 -1.23
C PHE A 178 -13.45 -1.36 -1.50
N PRO A 179 -13.04 -2.26 -2.42
CA PRO A 179 -13.77 -3.50 -2.66
C PRO A 179 -13.79 -4.36 -1.41
N LEU A 180 -14.96 -4.97 -1.14
CA LEU A 180 -15.13 -5.97 -0.10
C LEU A 180 -14.62 -7.33 -0.56
N HIS A 181 -14.24 -8.19 0.38
CA HIS A 181 -13.76 -9.54 0.12
C HIS A 181 -12.63 -9.58 -0.92
N THR A 182 -11.64 -8.71 -0.74
CA THR A 182 -10.44 -8.77 -1.56
C THR A 182 -9.25 -9.28 -0.75
N ILE A 183 -8.52 -10.24 -1.34
CA ILE A 183 -7.33 -10.82 -0.70
C ILE A 183 -6.13 -9.86 -0.74
N PHE A 184 -6.12 -8.92 -1.69
CA PHE A 184 -5.03 -7.97 -1.94
C PHE A 184 -5.46 -6.84 -2.89
N ASN A 185 -4.65 -5.78 -3.03
CA ASN A 185 -4.83 -4.69 -4.01
C ASN A 185 -6.11 -3.85 -3.88
N GLU A 186 -6.75 -3.79 -2.73
CA GLU A 186 -7.94 -2.95 -2.52
C GLU A 186 -7.69 -1.50 -2.95
N ASP A 187 -6.45 -1.02 -2.70
CA ASP A 187 -5.99 0.32 -3.04
C ASP A 187 -5.89 0.55 -4.56
N MET A 188 -5.26 -0.39 -5.29
CA MET A 188 -5.12 -0.27 -6.74
C MET A 188 -6.46 -0.47 -7.47
N ILE A 189 -7.35 -1.32 -6.94
CA ILE A 189 -8.69 -1.52 -7.50
C ILE A 189 -9.48 -0.22 -7.38
N PHE A 190 -9.51 0.38 -6.17
CA PHE A 190 -10.18 1.67 -5.96
C PHE A 190 -9.55 2.79 -6.81
N ALA A 191 -8.23 2.83 -6.89
CA ALA A 191 -7.51 3.78 -7.73
C ALA A 191 -7.86 3.62 -9.22
N SER A 192 -8.14 2.39 -9.68
CA SER A 192 -8.60 2.18 -11.07
C SER A 192 -9.97 2.77 -11.31
N HIS A 193 -10.90 2.68 -10.34
CA HIS A 193 -12.21 3.31 -10.43
C HIS A 193 -12.09 4.85 -10.49
N LEU A 194 -11.23 5.46 -9.66
CA LEU A 194 -10.96 6.90 -9.75
C LEU A 194 -10.50 7.32 -11.16
N ILE A 195 -9.56 6.58 -11.74
CA ILE A 195 -9.05 6.86 -13.09
C ILE A 195 -10.12 6.64 -14.18
N GLU A 196 -10.98 5.63 -14.04
CA GLU A 196 -12.09 5.37 -14.96
C GLU A 196 -13.10 6.50 -14.93
N GLU A 197 -13.40 7.07 -13.77
CA GLU A 197 -14.27 8.24 -13.55
C GLU A 197 -13.59 9.57 -13.91
N GLY A 198 -12.42 9.53 -14.56
CA GLY A 198 -11.71 10.72 -15.03
C GLY A 198 -10.98 11.51 -13.95
N LYS A 199 -10.94 11.01 -12.73
CA LYS A 199 -10.21 11.63 -11.61
C LYS A 199 -8.70 11.41 -11.72
N LYS A 200 -7.94 12.17 -10.93
CA LYS A 200 -6.47 12.13 -10.90
C LYS A 200 -5.94 11.52 -9.61
N ILE A 201 -4.77 10.92 -9.71
CA ILE A 201 -4.01 10.35 -8.58
C ILE A 201 -2.63 10.98 -8.56
N ALA A 202 -2.20 11.51 -7.42
CA ALA A 202 -0.88 12.11 -7.25
C ALA A 202 0.10 11.13 -6.58
N TYR A 203 1.25 10.93 -7.19
CA TYR A 203 2.45 10.45 -6.50
C TYR A 203 3.21 11.63 -5.92
N VAL A 204 3.51 11.61 -4.63
CA VAL A 204 4.17 12.70 -3.91
C VAL A 204 5.53 12.24 -3.40
N ALA A 205 6.60 12.58 -4.10
CA ALA A 205 7.95 12.13 -3.80
C ALA A 205 8.49 12.68 -2.48
N ASP A 206 8.01 13.84 -2.04
CA ASP A 206 8.42 14.49 -0.77
C ASP A 206 7.63 14.01 0.44
N ALA A 207 6.49 13.33 0.25
CA ALA A 207 5.79 12.63 1.31
C ALA A 207 6.45 11.26 1.52
N LYS A 208 7.38 11.17 2.48
CA LYS A 208 8.29 10.02 2.61
C LYS A 208 7.96 9.17 3.82
N VAL A 209 7.96 7.83 3.62
CA VAL A 209 7.86 6.86 4.71
C VAL A 209 8.94 5.79 4.57
N TRP A 210 9.49 5.36 5.71
CA TRP A 210 10.32 4.17 5.81
C TRP A 210 9.42 2.96 5.90
N HIS A 211 9.49 2.09 4.87
CA HIS A 211 8.70 0.86 4.82
C HIS A 211 9.37 -0.18 3.93
N TRP A 212 9.75 -1.31 4.51
CA TRP A 212 10.32 -2.46 3.78
C TRP A 212 10.11 -3.76 4.53
N HIS A 213 10.20 -4.87 3.79
CA HIS A 213 10.10 -6.21 4.32
C HIS A 213 11.24 -7.08 3.81
N ASN A 214 11.66 -8.03 4.65
CA ASN A 214 12.68 -9.02 4.30
C ASN A 214 12.03 -10.37 3.96
N TYR A 215 11.16 -10.38 2.95
CA TYR A 215 10.49 -11.60 2.53
C TYR A 215 11.46 -12.66 1.99
N THR A 216 11.28 -13.90 2.43
CA THR A 216 11.89 -15.09 1.84
C THR A 216 11.31 -15.35 0.44
N ALA A 217 11.96 -16.20 -0.36
CA ALA A 217 11.43 -16.61 -1.66
C ALA A 217 10.05 -17.28 -1.54
N LYS A 218 9.81 -18.07 -0.47
CA LYS A 218 8.53 -18.72 -0.20
C LYS A 218 7.42 -17.69 0.08
N GLU A 219 7.70 -16.68 0.88
CA GLU A 219 6.75 -15.60 1.15
C GLU A 219 6.48 -14.74 -0.09
N GLN A 220 7.52 -14.48 -0.90
CA GLN A 220 7.35 -13.81 -2.19
C GLN A 220 6.44 -14.59 -3.14
N LEU A 221 6.58 -15.93 -3.20
CA LEU A 221 5.69 -16.78 -3.98
C LEU A 221 4.24 -16.63 -3.52
N LYS A 222 4.00 -16.81 -2.23
CA LYS A 222 2.66 -16.73 -1.63
C LYS A 222 2.01 -15.35 -1.84
N ARG A 223 2.77 -14.28 -1.58
CA ARG A 223 2.30 -12.91 -1.74
C ARG A 223 1.92 -12.60 -3.19
N ASN A 224 2.73 -13.04 -4.15
CA ASN A 224 2.44 -12.83 -5.56
C ASN A 224 1.32 -13.74 -6.10
N PHE A 225 1.10 -14.89 -5.47
CA PHE A 225 -0.10 -15.70 -5.71
C PHE A 225 -1.36 -14.91 -5.34
N ASP A 226 -1.45 -14.40 -4.10
CA ASP A 226 -2.60 -13.63 -3.63
C ASP A 226 -2.82 -12.34 -4.45
N LEU A 227 -1.73 -11.66 -4.83
CA LEU A 227 -1.77 -10.50 -5.71
C LEU A 227 -2.39 -10.84 -7.07
N ALA A 228 -2.02 -11.96 -7.67
CA ALA A 228 -2.57 -12.36 -8.96
C ALA A 228 -4.03 -12.83 -8.85
N VAL A 229 -4.42 -13.47 -7.73
CA VAL A 229 -5.81 -13.81 -7.43
C VAL A 229 -6.67 -12.55 -7.42
N SER A 230 -6.28 -11.54 -6.65
CA SER A 230 -7.04 -10.28 -6.57
C SER A 230 -7.17 -9.57 -7.92
N GLN A 231 -6.15 -9.64 -8.78
CA GLN A 231 -6.23 -9.10 -10.14
C GLN A 231 -7.23 -9.87 -11.03
N VAL A 232 -7.31 -11.20 -10.88
CA VAL A 232 -8.28 -12.00 -11.62
C VAL A 232 -9.71 -11.71 -11.17
N ASP A 233 -9.91 -11.56 -9.86
CA ASP A 233 -11.25 -11.35 -9.29
C ASP A 233 -11.75 -9.92 -9.50
N ALA A 234 -10.87 -8.92 -9.47
CA ALA A 234 -11.21 -7.55 -9.79
C ALA A 234 -11.69 -7.38 -11.25
N GLY A 235 -11.19 -8.20 -12.18
CA GLY A 235 -11.57 -8.12 -13.61
C GLY A 235 -11.25 -6.74 -14.22
N GLY A 236 -12.12 -6.31 -15.15
CA GLY A 236 -12.11 -4.93 -15.67
C GLY A 236 -10.77 -4.49 -16.24
N LEU A 237 -10.28 -3.36 -15.72
CA LEU A 237 -9.08 -2.69 -16.22
C LEU A 237 -7.80 -3.49 -15.99
N PHE A 238 -7.70 -4.28 -14.90
CA PHE A 238 -6.56 -5.16 -14.64
C PHE A 238 -6.37 -6.26 -15.70
N THR A 239 -7.43 -6.64 -16.41
CA THR A 239 -7.32 -7.61 -17.52
C THR A 239 -6.86 -6.95 -18.81
N LYS A 240 -7.13 -5.64 -18.99
CA LYS A 240 -6.75 -4.86 -20.18
C LYS A 240 -5.31 -4.38 -20.14
N VAL A 241 -4.73 -4.22 -18.95
CA VAL A 241 -3.38 -3.67 -18.76
C VAL A 241 -2.42 -4.77 -18.28
N LYS A 242 -1.39 -5.05 -19.09
CA LYS A 242 -0.38 -6.08 -18.75
C LYS A 242 0.53 -5.58 -17.61
N SER A 243 0.52 -6.28 -16.48
CA SER A 243 1.43 -6.02 -15.36
C SER A 243 2.79 -6.71 -15.48
N GLU A 244 2.88 -7.74 -16.34
CA GLU A 244 4.07 -8.59 -16.48
C GLU A 244 5.27 -7.84 -17.07
N SER A 245 5.05 -6.90 -18.00
CA SER A 245 6.11 -6.11 -18.61
C SER A 245 6.90 -5.28 -17.60
N GLU A 246 6.22 -4.67 -16.64
CA GLU A 246 6.87 -3.89 -15.56
C GLU A 246 7.66 -4.80 -14.60
N GLY A 247 7.14 -6.00 -14.30
CA GLY A 247 7.88 -6.98 -13.50
C GLY A 247 9.18 -7.41 -14.19
N ILE A 248 9.15 -7.71 -15.48
CA ILE A 248 10.34 -8.09 -16.27
C ILE A 248 11.33 -6.92 -16.32
N ARG A 249 10.84 -5.70 -16.54
CA ARG A 249 11.67 -4.49 -16.55
C ARG A 249 12.37 -4.28 -15.21
N LEU A 250 11.67 -4.42 -14.09
CA LEU A 250 12.26 -4.33 -12.75
C LEU A 250 13.36 -5.35 -12.55
N VAL A 251 13.15 -6.61 -12.91
CA VAL A 251 14.17 -7.68 -12.78
C VAL A 251 15.41 -7.33 -13.59
N LYS A 252 15.23 -6.97 -14.87
CA LYS A 252 16.34 -6.59 -15.76
C LYS A 252 17.14 -5.41 -15.18
N MET A 253 16.46 -4.36 -14.74
CA MET A 253 17.12 -3.18 -14.19
C MET A 253 17.81 -3.46 -12.85
N THR A 254 17.21 -4.34 -12.01
CA THR A 254 17.84 -4.77 -10.75
C THR A 254 19.13 -5.54 -11.03
N LEU A 255 19.11 -6.52 -11.94
CA LEU A 255 20.30 -7.27 -12.32
C LEU A 255 21.41 -6.35 -12.86
N LEU A 256 21.06 -5.47 -13.79
CA LEU A 256 22.01 -4.50 -14.35
C LEU A 256 22.62 -3.57 -13.28
N HIS A 257 21.82 -3.14 -12.31
CA HIS A 257 22.29 -2.29 -11.22
C HIS A 257 23.37 -2.99 -10.37
N PHE A 258 23.12 -4.23 -9.95
CA PHE A 258 24.07 -4.97 -9.11
C PHE A 258 25.30 -5.44 -9.89
N ILE A 259 25.15 -5.80 -11.17
CA ILE A 259 26.28 -6.12 -12.07
C ILE A 259 27.19 -4.90 -12.23
N LYS A 260 26.64 -3.71 -12.56
CA LYS A 260 27.40 -2.47 -12.72
C LYS A 260 28.16 -2.05 -11.46
N LYS A 261 27.68 -2.46 -10.28
CA LYS A 261 28.34 -2.20 -8.98
C LYS A 261 29.34 -3.27 -8.59
N GLY A 262 29.57 -4.31 -9.39
CA GLY A 262 30.44 -5.44 -9.04
C GLY A 262 29.88 -6.31 -7.90
N GLN A 263 28.60 -6.18 -7.58
CA GLN A 263 27.95 -6.87 -6.45
C GLN A 263 27.29 -8.18 -6.91
N PHE A 264 28.05 -9.05 -7.57
CA PHE A 264 27.57 -10.29 -8.19
C PHE A 264 26.99 -11.30 -7.18
N TYR A 265 27.38 -11.26 -5.92
CA TYR A 265 26.89 -12.15 -4.87
C TYR A 265 25.39 -11.99 -4.57
N TYR A 266 24.74 -10.89 -5.02
CA TYR A 266 23.27 -10.74 -4.94
C TYR A 266 22.51 -11.42 -6.08
N ILE A 267 23.19 -11.75 -7.19
CA ILE A 267 22.53 -12.30 -8.40
C ILE A 267 21.72 -13.56 -8.11
N PRO A 268 22.24 -14.59 -7.39
CA PRO A 268 21.48 -15.79 -7.06
C PRO A 268 20.20 -15.47 -6.27
N LYS A 269 20.27 -14.55 -5.29
CA LYS A 269 19.13 -14.11 -4.49
C LYS A 269 18.09 -13.37 -5.33
N ILE A 270 18.53 -12.49 -6.25
CA ILE A 270 17.65 -11.76 -7.17
C ILE A 270 16.89 -12.75 -8.07
N ILE A 271 17.58 -13.73 -8.65
CA ILE A 271 16.98 -14.74 -9.54
C ILE A 271 15.97 -15.58 -8.75
N THR A 272 16.35 -16.12 -7.58
CA THR A 272 15.50 -16.98 -6.75
C THR A 272 14.23 -16.25 -6.30
N GLN A 273 14.36 -15.01 -5.80
CA GLN A 273 13.21 -14.24 -5.33
C GLN A 273 12.28 -13.85 -6.48
N ASN A 274 12.81 -13.42 -7.62
CA ASN A 274 11.97 -13.02 -8.75
C ASN A 274 11.38 -14.25 -9.47
N GLY A 275 12.08 -15.38 -9.52
CA GLY A 275 11.53 -16.66 -9.96
C GLY A 275 10.34 -17.08 -9.11
N ALA A 276 10.47 -17.00 -7.78
CA ALA A 276 9.38 -17.27 -6.85
C ALA A 276 8.17 -16.33 -7.05
N LYS A 277 8.41 -15.03 -7.23
CA LYS A 277 7.36 -14.05 -7.57
C LYS A 277 6.63 -14.45 -8.85
N TYR A 278 7.36 -14.77 -9.90
CA TYR A 278 6.79 -15.14 -11.18
C TYR A 278 5.95 -16.43 -11.10
N ILE A 279 6.47 -17.48 -10.44
CA ILE A 279 5.74 -18.73 -10.23
C ILE A 279 4.45 -18.46 -9.44
N GLY A 280 4.53 -17.72 -8.32
CA GLY A 280 3.36 -17.36 -7.53
C GLY A 280 2.32 -16.63 -8.37
N TYR A 281 2.75 -15.63 -9.12
CA TYR A 281 1.88 -14.85 -10.01
C TYR A 281 1.18 -15.73 -11.05
N ARG A 282 1.91 -16.62 -11.74
CA ARG A 282 1.34 -17.54 -12.75
C ARG A 282 0.33 -18.50 -12.13
N LEU A 283 0.61 -19.05 -10.96
CA LEU A 283 -0.32 -19.91 -10.22
C LEU A 283 -1.57 -19.13 -9.81
N GLY A 284 -1.43 -17.91 -9.30
CA GLY A 284 -2.54 -17.05 -8.93
C GLY A 284 -3.42 -16.66 -10.12
N LYS A 285 -2.84 -16.37 -11.29
CA LYS A 285 -3.63 -16.14 -12.53
C LYS A 285 -4.48 -17.34 -12.96
N SER A 286 -4.11 -18.54 -12.53
CA SER A 286 -4.81 -19.78 -12.85
C SER A 286 -5.51 -20.42 -11.65
N TYR A 287 -5.69 -19.70 -10.56
CA TYR A 287 -6.13 -20.24 -9.26
C TYR A 287 -7.46 -21.02 -9.33
N LYS A 288 -8.39 -20.59 -10.19
CA LYS A 288 -9.69 -21.26 -10.39
C LYS A 288 -9.57 -22.71 -10.88
N LYS A 289 -8.39 -23.06 -11.43
CA LYS A 289 -8.09 -24.43 -11.89
C LYS A 289 -7.36 -25.27 -10.84
N LEU A 290 -6.99 -24.67 -9.69
CA LEU A 290 -6.23 -25.35 -8.65
C LEU A 290 -7.15 -25.99 -7.61
N PRO A 291 -6.80 -27.19 -7.08
CA PRO A 291 -7.51 -27.77 -5.94
C PRO A 291 -7.42 -26.87 -4.71
N LYS A 292 -8.53 -26.73 -3.95
CA LYS A 292 -8.61 -25.90 -2.72
C LYS A 292 -7.45 -26.16 -1.74
N LYS A 293 -7.04 -27.42 -1.57
CA LYS A 293 -5.92 -27.82 -0.72
C LYS A 293 -4.59 -27.17 -1.13
N TRP A 294 -4.36 -26.96 -2.41
CA TRP A 294 -3.16 -26.30 -2.92
C TRP A 294 -3.25 -24.81 -2.72
N ILE A 295 -4.39 -24.20 -3.00
CA ILE A 295 -4.64 -22.77 -2.76
C ILE A 295 -4.32 -22.40 -1.32
N LEU A 296 -4.83 -23.16 -0.34
CA LEU A 296 -4.57 -22.94 1.09
C LEU A 296 -3.09 -23.02 1.48
N LYS A 297 -2.29 -23.83 0.78
CA LYS A 297 -0.84 -23.96 1.02
C LYS A 297 -0.02 -22.81 0.44
N ILE A 298 -0.44 -22.32 -0.75
CA ILE A 298 0.31 -21.32 -1.51
C ILE A 298 -0.20 -19.89 -1.30
N SER A 299 -1.35 -19.69 -0.67
CA SER A 299 -1.82 -18.38 -0.23
C SER A 299 -1.07 -17.91 1.02
N LEU A 300 -0.83 -16.61 1.12
CA LEU A 300 -0.36 -15.95 2.34
C LEU A 300 -1.52 -15.74 3.32
N ASN A 301 -2.74 -15.59 2.79
CA ASN A 301 -3.97 -15.32 3.52
C ASN A 301 -4.95 -16.49 3.44
N PRO A 302 -4.68 -17.64 4.08
CA PRO A 302 -5.55 -18.82 3.98
C PRO A 302 -6.95 -18.61 4.56
N TRP A 303 -7.14 -17.59 5.40
CA TRP A 303 -8.42 -17.21 5.99
C TRP A 303 -9.42 -16.68 4.94
N TYR A 304 -8.92 -16.00 3.93
CA TYR A 304 -9.74 -15.51 2.80
C TYR A 304 -10.52 -16.63 2.09
N TRP A 305 -10.02 -17.85 2.14
CA TRP A 305 -10.56 -19.01 1.43
C TRP A 305 -11.52 -19.86 2.25
N LYS A 306 -11.72 -19.53 3.51
CA LYS A 306 -12.66 -20.22 4.40
C LYS A 306 -14.03 -19.67 4.28
#